data_4527ec37bbf63bc891efefbdd7da6adc
#
_entry.id   4527ec37bbf63bc891efefbdd7da6adc
#
_cell.length_a   1.000
_cell.length_b   1.000
_cell.length_c   1.000
_cell.angle_alpha   90.00
_cell.angle_beta   90.00
_cell.angle_gamma   90.00
#
_symmetry.space_group_name_H-M   'P 1'
#
loop_
_entity.id
_entity.type
_entity.pdbx_description
1 polymer ?
#
loop_
_entity_poly.entity_id
_entity_poly.type
_entity_poly.pdbx_seq_one_letter_code
_entity_poly.pdbx_strand_id
1 'polypeptide(L)'
;KSHFKLSRIDELSARELHAILAQRERVFIIEQDCPYQDADSYDLVSWHLACYSDGQLAAYLRIVDAGHKYAEPSIGRVLTVNEYRGTGLGRQLMQEAISRFEAMYPYQDIRISAQSYLLDFYQSFGFKPVGGEYLEDDIPHTEMLRAFGAGV
;
A
#
# COMPACT_ATOMS: atom_id res chain seq x y z
N LYS A 1 -18.70 11.44 -1.19
CA LYS A 1 -18.68 10.35 -2.15
C LYS A 1 -17.25 9.95 -2.49
N SER A 2 -16.95 8.67 -2.47
CA SER A 2 -15.58 8.18 -2.65
C SER A 2 -15.30 7.79 -4.10
N HIS A 3 -14.07 8.02 -4.56
CA HIS A 3 -13.59 7.49 -5.81
C HIS A 3 -12.11 7.13 -5.69
N PHE A 4 -11.67 6.20 -6.54
CA PHE A 4 -10.29 5.72 -6.57
C PHE A 4 -9.61 6.22 -7.83
N LYS A 5 -8.35 6.65 -7.68
CA LYS A 5 -7.53 7.12 -8.79
C LYS A 5 -6.18 6.42 -8.75
N LEU A 6 -5.83 5.74 -9.84
CA LEU A 6 -4.56 5.05 -9.98
C LEU A 6 -3.67 5.85 -10.94
N SER A 7 -2.48 6.23 -10.49
CA SER A 7 -1.60 7.13 -11.24
C SER A 7 -0.14 6.72 -11.11
N ARG A 8 0.62 6.93 -12.18
CA ARG A 8 2.07 7.00 -12.08
C ARG A 8 2.45 8.35 -11.47
N ILE A 9 3.66 8.45 -10.93
CA ILE A 9 4.07 9.68 -10.23
C ILE A 9 3.99 10.91 -11.15
N ASP A 10 4.34 10.76 -12.42
CA ASP A 10 4.30 11.88 -13.37
C ASP A 10 2.88 12.33 -13.72
N GLU A 11 1.88 11.52 -13.40
CA GLU A 11 0.47 11.84 -13.64
C GLU A 11 -0.19 12.54 -12.45
N LEU A 12 0.49 12.57 -11.30
CA LEU A 12 -0.02 13.25 -10.12
C LEU A 12 0.25 14.75 -10.23
N SER A 13 -0.73 15.56 -9.83
CA SER A 13 -0.46 16.99 -9.67
C SER A 13 0.45 17.21 -8.46
N ALA A 14 1.09 18.37 -8.40
CA ALA A 14 1.91 18.72 -7.24
C ALA A 14 1.09 18.68 -5.95
N ARG A 15 -0.17 19.13 -6.00
CA ARG A 15 -1.05 19.11 -4.82
C ARG A 15 -1.44 17.71 -4.40
N GLU A 16 -1.70 16.82 -5.37
CA GLU A 16 -1.99 15.42 -5.07
C GLU A 16 -0.80 14.73 -4.41
N LEU A 17 0.39 14.94 -4.97
CA LEU A 17 1.60 14.36 -4.41
C LEU A 17 1.88 14.91 -3.01
N HIS A 18 1.71 16.22 -2.83
CA HIS A 18 1.90 16.86 -1.53
C HIS A 18 0.98 16.23 -0.47
N ALA A 19 -0.30 16.05 -0.79
CA ALA A 19 -1.26 15.46 0.15
C ALA A 19 -0.89 14.02 0.50
N ILE A 20 -0.45 13.23 -0.49
CA ILE A 20 0.00 11.85 -0.28
C ILE A 20 1.20 11.82 0.66
N LEU A 21 2.23 12.61 0.38
CA LEU A 21 3.45 12.61 1.20
C LEU A 21 3.18 13.12 2.61
N ALA A 22 2.31 14.12 2.76
CA ALA A 22 1.94 14.64 4.09
C ALA A 22 1.26 13.56 4.94
N GLN A 23 0.35 12.79 4.37
CA GLN A 23 -0.31 11.72 5.11
C GLN A 23 0.62 10.54 5.40
N ARG A 24 1.51 10.20 4.48
CA ARG A 24 2.53 9.18 4.71
C ARG A 24 3.44 9.56 5.88
N GLU A 25 3.84 10.83 5.93
CA GLU A 25 4.66 11.36 7.01
C GLU A 25 3.91 11.27 8.35
N ARG A 26 2.64 11.66 8.36
CA ARG A 26 1.82 11.60 9.57
C ARG A 26 1.68 10.17 10.09
N VAL A 27 1.36 9.22 9.21
CA VAL A 27 1.05 7.85 9.60
C VAL A 27 2.32 7.05 9.93
N PHE A 28 3.33 7.12 9.06
CA PHE A 28 4.48 6.22 9.16
C PHE A 28 5.63 6.81 9.99
N ILE A 29 5.73 8.12 10.07
CA ILE A 29 6.81 8.77 10.81
C ILE A 29 6.30 9.26 12.17
N ILE A 30 5.27 10.08 12.17
CA ILE A 30 4.79 10.75 13.39
C ILE A 30 4.04 9.77 14.29
N GLU A 31 3.01 9.11 13.78
CA GLU A 31 2.19 8.20 14.60
C GLU A 31 2.96 6.98 15.07
N GLN A 32 3.87 6.45 14.25
CA GLN A 32 4.67 5.28 14.60
C GLN A 32 5.95 5.64 15.36
N ASP A 33 6.23 6.93 15.55
CA ASP A 33 7.45 7.41 16.20
C ASP A 33 8.69 6.73 15.60
N CYS A 34 8.80 6.74 14.28
CA CYS A 34 9.81 6.01 13.54
C CYS A 34 10.50 6.94 12.55
N PRO A 35 11.63 7.57 12.94
CA PRO A 35 12.31 8.52 12.04
C PRO A 35 13.08 7.80 10.94
N TYR A 36 12.63 7.95 9.71
CA TYR A 36 13.33 7.47 8.52
C TYR A 36 12.87 8.31 7.32
N GLN A 37 13.57 8.18 6.20
CA GLN A 37 13.16 8.88 4.99
C GLN A 37 12.02 8.10 4.32
N ASP A 38 10.80 8.62 4.42
CA ASP A 38 9.64 7.95 3.89
C ASP A 38 9.54 8.00 2.36
N ALA A 39 9.78 9.18 1.77
CA ALA A 39 9.84 9.30 0.31
C ALA A 39 11.13 8.64 -0.18
N ASP A 40 11.01 7.65 -1.05
CA ASP A 40 12.15 6.88 -1.53
C ASP A 40 12.10 6.70 -3.05
N SER A 41 13.13 6.08 -3.62
CA SER A 41 13.22 5.89 -5.07
C SER A 41 12.16 4.95 -5.62
N TYR A 42 11.59 4.09 -4.79
CA TYR A 42 10.50 3.21 -5.23
C TYR A 42 9.25 3.99 -5.64
N ASP A 43 9.06 5.20 -5.11
CA ASP A 43 7.94 6.06 -5.52
C ASP A 43 7.97 6.35 -7.02
N LEU A 44 9.17 6.41 -7.61
CA LEU A 44 9.35 6.73 -9.02
C LEU A 44 8.98 5.57 -9.94
N VAL A 45 8.91 4.35 -9.42
CA VAL A 45 8.61 3.13 -10.17
C VAL A 45 7.38 2.42 -9.60
N SER A 46 6.42 3.21 -9.14
CA SER A 46 5.21 2.70 -8.51
C SER A 46 3.96 3.23 -9.20
N TRP A 47 2.89 2.44 -9.11
CA TRP A 47 1.54 2.96 -9.22
C TRP A 47 1.13 3.50 -7.85
N HIS A 48 0.41 4.63 -7.86
CA HIS A 48 -0.10 5.27 -6.65
C HIS A 48 -1.62 5.19 -6.71
N LEU A 49 -2.22 4.47 -5.77
CA LEU A 49 -3.67 4.34 -5.68
C LEU A 49 -4.16 5.21 -4.52
N ALA A 50 -4.95 6.22 -4.87
CA ALA A 50 -5.51 7.14 -3.91
C ALA A 50 -7.02 7.04 -3.91
N CYS A 51 -7.61 7.03 -2.71
CA CYS A 51 -9.05 7.14 -2.54
C CYS A 51 -9.37 8.54 -2.04
N TYR A 52 -10.24 9.22 -2.76
CA TYR A 52 -10.71 10.56 -2.39
C TYR A 52 -12.16 10.48 -1.93
N SER A 53 -12.46 11.17 -0.85
CA SER A 53 -13.81 11.33 -0.35
C SER A 53 -14.13 12.81 -0.31
N ASP A 54 -15.12 13.23 -1.09
CA ASP A 54 -15.51 14.64 -1.22
C ASP A 54 -14.31 15.55 -1.53
N GLY A 55 -13.44 15.08 -2.42
CA GLY A 55 -12.29 15.83 -2.89
C GLY A 55 -11.07 15.79 -1.97
N GLN A 56 -11.15 15.09 -0.84
CA GLN A 56 -10.04 14.97 0.11
C GLN A 56 -9.45 13.57 0.11
N LEU A 57 -8.14 13.48 0.26
CA LEU A 57 -7.45 12.20 0.35
C LEU A 57 -7.92 11.46 1.60
N ALA A 58 -8.43 10.25 1.41
CA ALA A 58 -8.98 9.42 2.49
C ALA A 58 -8.15 8.17 2.74
N ALA A 59 -7.54 7.60 1.70
CA ALA A 59 -6.73 6.39 1.82
C ALA A 59 -5.75 6.32 0.66
N TYR A 60 -4.66 5.56 0.83
CA TYR A 60 -3.61 5.50 -0.16
C TYR A 60 -2.80 4.22 -0.02
N LEU A 61 -2.30 3.71 -1.13
CA LEU A 61 -1.21 2.73 -1.16
C LEU A 61 -0.39 2.91 -2.42
N ARG A 62 0.82 2.32 -2.43
CA ARG A 62 1.60 2.25 -3.67
C ARG A 62 1.80 0.80 -4.07
N ILE A 63 1.94 0.56 -5.38
CA ILE A 63 2.30 -0.73 -5.94
C ILE A 63 3.62 -0.54 -6.67
N VAL A 64 4.70 -1.04 -6.09
CA VAL A 64 6.04 -0.96 -6.68
C VAL A 64 6.11 -1.98 -7.82
N ASP A 65 6.60 -1.55 -8.99
CA ASP A 65 6.74 -2.45 -10.14
C ASP A 65 7.63 -3.64 -9.82
N ALA A 66 7.38 -4.76 -10.51
CA ALA A 66 8.20 -5.96 -10.41
C ALA A 66 9.66 -5.66 -10.76
N GLY A 67 10.58 -6.34 -10.08
CA GLY A 67 12.01 -6.22 -10.37
C GLY A 67 12.71 -5.06 -9.69
N HIS A 68 12.06 -4.34 -8.79
CA HIS A 68 12.68 -3.25 -8.04
C HIS A 68 12.88 -3.62 -6.58
N LYS A 69 11.81 -3.69 -5.80
CA LYS A 69 11.92 -4.09 -4.40
C LYS A 69 12.09 -5.60 -4.28
N TYR A 70 11.31 -6.33 -5.04
CA TYR A 70 11.35 -7.80 -5.16
C TYR A 70 11.26 -8.17 -6.63
N ALA A 71 11.44 -9.46 -6.94
CA ALA A 71 11.14 -9.97 -8.28
C ALA A 71 9.67 -9.72 -8.64
N GLU A 72 8.79 -9.88 -7.67
CA GLU A 72 7.36 -9.61 -7.81
C GLU A 72 7.07 -8.13 -7.54
N PRO A 73 5.94 -7.60 -8.05
CA PRO A 73 5.45 -6.30 -7.61
C PRO A 73 5.09 -6.33 -6.12
N SER A 74 5.09 -5.16 -5.48
CA SER A 74 4.90 -5.08 -4.04
C SER A 74 3.95 -3.94 -3.67
N ILE A 75 2.91 -4.26 -2.91
CA ILE A 75 2.04 -3.25 -2.31
C ILE A 75 2.65 -2.79 -0.99
N GLY A 76 2.69 -1.49 -0.77
CA GLY A 76 3.18 -0.92 0.47
C GLY A 76 2.65 0.48 0.72
N ARG A 77 3.10 1.07 1.82
CA ARG A 77 2.64 2.40 2.27
C ARG A 77 1.11 2.47 2.35
N VAL A 78 0.48 1.40 2.79
CA VAL A 78 -0.98 1.31 2.93
C VAL A 78 -1.41 2.15 4.11
N LEU A 79 -2.25 3.15 3.87
CA LEU A 79 -2.75 4.01 4.95
C LEU A 79 -4.20 4.40 4.76
N THR A 80 -4.88 4.64 5.87
CA THR A 80 -6.17 5.32 5.91
C THR A 80 -5.97 6.59 6.72
N VAL A 81 -6.40 7.72 6.16
CA VAL A 81 -6.31 9.01 6.84
C VAL A 81 -7.16 8.93 8.12
N ASN A 82 -6.65 9.49 9.22
CA ASN A 82 -7.21 9.30 10.55
C ASN A 82 -8.73 9.52 10.62
N GLU A 83 -9.23 10.56 9.97
CA GLU A 83 -10.65 10.92 9.98
C GLU A 83 -11.55 9.87 9.32
N TYR A 84 -10.98 8.98 8.51
CA TYR A 84 -11.71 7.96 7.76
C TYR A 84 -11.49 6.55 8.30
N ARG A 85 -10.77 6.39 9.41
CA ARG A 85 -10.53 5.08 10.01
C ARG A 85 -11.80 4.52 10.64
N GLY A 86 -11.88 3.19 10.69
CA GLY A 86 -13.04 2.50 11.25
C GLY A 86 -14.25 2.41 10.33
N THR A 87 -14.08 2.75 9.04
CA THR A 87 -15.17 2.77 8.07
C THR A 87 -15.10 1.61 7.06
N GLY A 88 -14.09 0.74 7.17
CA GLY A 88 -13.85 -0.33 6.18
C GLY A 88 -13.12 0.15 4.94
N LEU A 89 -12.65 1.38 4.90
CA LEU A 89 -12.01 1.95 3.71
C LEU A 89 -10.68 1.28 3.38
N GLY A 90 -9.91 0.87 4.40
CA GLY A 90 -8.67 0.14 4.18
C GLY A 90 -8.89 -1.17 3.42
N ARG A 91 -9.96 -1.87 3.75
CA ARG A 91 -10.35 -3.10 3.05
C ARG A 91 -10.75 -2.81 1.62
N GLN A 92 -11.56 -1.79 1.41
CA GLN A 92 -11.97 -1.38 0.05
C GLN A 92 -10.77 -0.99 -0.79
N LEU A 93 -9.81 -0.27 -0.21
CA LEU A 93 -8.58 0.13 -0.88
C LEU A 93 -7.78 -1.09 -1.36
N MET A 94 -7.60 -2.08 -0.50
CA MET A 94 -6.88 -3.31 -0.86
C MET A 94 -7.61 -4.09 -1.95
N GLN A 95 -8.93 -4.22 -1.85
CA GLN A 95 -9.74 -4.91 -2.86
C GLN A 95 -9.60 -4.22 -4.21
N GLU A 96 -9.67 -2.90 -4.21
CA GLU A 96 -9.53 -2.10 -5.44
C GLU A 96 -8.14 -2.27 -6.04
N ALA A 97 -7.10 -2.22 -5.20
CA ALA A 97 -5.71 -2.38 -5.65
C ALA A 97 -5.50 -3.75 -6.32
N ILE A 98 -5.94 -4.81 -5.66
CA ILE A 98 -5.77 -6.18 -6.17
C ILE A 98 -6.53 -6.36 -7.47
N SER A 99 -7.79 -5.89 -7.52
CA SER A 99 -8.62 -6.01 -8.72
C SER A 99 -7.99 -5.30 -9.91
N ARG A 100 -7.55 -4.05 -9.73
CA ARG A 100 -6.92 -3.28 -10.80
C ARG A 100 -5.59 -3.89 -11.21
N PHE A 101 -4.79 -4.35 -10.24
CA PHE A 101 -3.50 -4.94 -10.51
C PHE A 101 -3.65 -6.22 -11.35
N GLU A 102 -4.58 -7.10 -10.98
CA GLU A 102 -4.79 -8.35 -11.71
C GLU A 102 -5.30 -8.11 -13.13
N ALA A 103 -6.08 -7.07 -13.33
CA ALA A 103 -6.55 -6.69 -14.67
C ALA A 103 -5.40 -6.17 -15.55
N MET A 104 -4.48 -5.41 -14.97
CA MET A 104 -3.33 -4.86 -15.71
C MET A 104 -2.22 -5.88 -15.94
N TYR A 105 -1.99 -6.75 -14.96
CA TYR A 105 -0.85 -7.68 -14.96
C TYR A 105 -1.32 -9.10 -14.60
N PRO A 106 -2.02 -9.78 -15.52
CA PRO A 106 -2.48 -11.14 -15.24
C PRO A 106 -1.29 -12.09 -15.03
N TYR A 107 -1.50 -13.07 -14.15
CA TYR A 107 -0.55 -14.12 -13.80
C TYR A 107 0.66 -13.64 -13.01
N GLN A 108 0.57 -12.49 -12.37
CA GLN A 108 1.63 -12.03 -11.47
C GLN A 108 1.22 -12.14 -10.01
N ASP A 109 2.15 -12.64 -9.18
CA ASP A 109 1.99 -12.69 -7.73
C ASP A 109 2.37 -11.33 -7.14
N ILE A 110 1.98 -11.08 -5.90
CA ILE A 110 2.32 -9.84 -5.18
C ILE A 110 3.05 -10.22 -3.89
N ARG A 111 4.21 -9.63 -3.67
CA ARG A 111 5.00 -9.84 -2.44
C ARG A 111 4.98 -8.58 -1.61
N ILE A 112 4.78 -8.73 -0.29
CA ILE A 112 4.75 -7.59 0.64
C ILE A 112 5.61 -7.86 1.85
N SER A 113 6.03 -6.78 2.51
CA SER A 113 6.61 -6.79 3.85
C SER A 113 5.56 -6.19 4.77
N ALA A 114 4.83 -7.05 5.48
CA ALA A 114 3.69 -6.63 6.31
C ALA A 114 4.13 -6.47 7.75
N GLN A 115 3.66 -5.40 8.41
CA GLN A 115 3.80 -5.33 9.85
C GLN A 115 3.08 -6.53 10.46
N SER A 116 3.75 -7.27 11.34
CA SER A 116 3.26 -8.57 11.80
C SER A 116 1.91 -8.52 12.50
N TYR A 117 1.56 -7.39 13.11
CA TYR A 117 0.24 -7.27 13.76
C TYR A 117 -0.91 -7.17 12.75
N LEU A 118 -0.60 -7.01 11.46
CA LEU A 118 -1.61 -6.93 10.38
C LEU A 118 -1.70 -8.23 9.57
N LEU A 119 -1.09 -9.32 10.04
CA LEU A 119 -1.11 -10.60 9.32
C LEU A 119 -2.52 -11.03 8.94
N ASP A 120 -3.46 -11.01 9.89
CA ASP A 120 -4.84 -11.45 9.63
C ASP A 120 -5.51 -10.59 8.56
N PHE A 121 -5.24 -9.29 8.59
CA PHE A 121 -5.77 -8.37 7.60
C PHE A 121 -5.32 -8.78 6.19
N TYR A 122 -4.02 -8.99 6.01
CA TYR A 122 -3.49 -9.36 4.69
C TYR A 122 -3.86 -10.79 4.29
N GLN A 123 -3.93 -11.72 5.25
CA GLN A 123 -4.38 -13.08 4.96
C GLN A 123 -5.81 -13.10 4.40
N SER A 124 -6.65 -12.17 4.82
CA SER A 124 -8.03 -12.08 4.32
C SER A 124 -8.10 -11.74 2.84
N PHE A 125 -7.00 -11.26 2.24
CA PHE A 125 -6.90 -10.98 0.80
C PHE A 125 -6.12 -12.08 0.04
N GLY A 126 -5.79 -13.18 0.70
CA GLY A 126 -5.09 -14.28 0.07
C GLY A 126 -3.57 -14.24 0.19
N PHE A 127 -3.01 -13.30 0.94
CA PHE A 127 -1.58 -13.28 1.24
C PHE A 127 -1.24 -14.38 2.25
N LYS A 128 -0.09 -15.02 2.06
CA LYS A 128 0.40 -16.07 2.95
C LYS A 128 1.82 -15.74 3.42
N PRO A 129 2.15 -15.97 4.70
CA PRO A 129 3.51 -15.76 5.18
C PRO A 129 4.51 -16.63 4.43
N VAL A 130 5.68 -16.05 4.11
CA VAL A 130 6.81 -16.76 3.51
C VAL A 130 8.06 -16.38 4.30
N GLY A 131 8.47 -17.26 5.20
CA GLY A 131 9.61 -17.02 6.08
C GLY A 131 9.19 -16.53 7.46
N GLY A 132 10.19 -16.26 8.30
CA GLY A 132 9.98 -15.84 9.68
C GLY A 132 9.82 -14.33 9.83
N GLU A 133 9.54 -13.94 11.07
CA GLU A 133 9.45 -12.53 11.44
C GLU A 133 10.83 -11.89 11.46
N TYR A 134 10.92 -10.62 11.08
CA TYR A 134 12.14 -9.83 11.13
C TYR A 134 11.79 -8.39 11.52
N LEU A 135 12.81 -7.62 11.90
CA LEU A 135 12.62 -6.21 12.25
C LEU A 135 12.90 -5.34 11.02
N GLU A 136 12.01 -4.39 10.78
CA GLU A 136 12.20 -3.35 9.77
C GLU A 136 11.87 -2.03 10.49
N ASP A 137 12.84 -1.13 10.59
CA ASP A 137 12.72 0.10 11.37
C ASP A 137 12.26 -0.20 12.82
N ASP A 138 12.83 -1.26 13.43
CA ASP A 138 12.50 -1.74 14.77
C ASP A 138 11.06 -2.19 14.96
N ILE A 139 10.31 -2.38 13.91
CA ILE A 139 8.93 -2.88 13.94
C ILE A 139 8.91 -4.30 13.39
N PRO A 140 8.29 -5.27 14.11
CA PRO A 140 8.18 -6.64 13.59
C PRO A 140 7.41 -6.71 12.28
N HIS A 141 8.02 -7.33 11.28
CA HIS A 141 7.45 -7.52 9.95
C HIS A 141 7.49 -8.99 9.55
N THR A 142 6.59 -9.38 8.68
CA THR A 142 6.54 -10.71 8.07
C THR A 142 6.39 -10.53 6.56
N GLU A 143 7.25 -11.21 5.80
CA GLU A 143 7.12 -11.21 4.36
C GLU A 143 5.97 -12.12 3.96
N MET A 144 5.14 -11.67 3.01
CA MET A 144 3.97 -12.40 2.58
C MET A 144 3.87 -12.40 1.05
N LEU A 145 3.26 -13.45 0.50
CA LEU A 145 3.08 -13.59 -0.93
C LEU A 145 1.62 -13.92 -1.23
N ARG A 146 1.05 -13.23 -2.22
CA ARG A 146 -0.27 -13.52 -2.75
C ARG A 146 -0.14 -14.05 -4.17
N ALA A 147 -0.58 -15.29 -4.39
CA ALA A 147 -0.60 -15.87 -5.73
C ALA A 147 -1.71 -15.22 -6.57
N PHE A 148 -1.45 -15.08 -7.87
CA PHE A 148 -2.45 -14.56 -8.81
C PHE A 148 -3.73 -15.40 -8.68
N GLY A 149 -4.87 -14.72 -8.61
CA GLY A 149 -6.17 -15.39 -8.52
C GLY A 149 -6.53 -15.93 -7.15
N ALA A 150 -5.72 -15.66 -6.12
CA ALA A 150 -6.05 -16.03 -4.76
C ALA A 150 -7.34 -15.33 -4.32
N GLY A 151 -8.13 -15.99 -3.45
CA GLY A 151 -9.39 -15.44 -2.96
C GLY A 151 -9.20 -14.18 -2.11
N VAL A 152 -10.25 -13.38 -2.05
CA VAL A 152 -10.29 -12.17 -1.23
C VAL A 152 -11.41 -12.25 -0.21
#